data_53cc058fb22806d069ab5e52dbf29366
#
_entry.id   53cc058fb22806d069ab5e52dbf29366
#
_cell.length_a   1.000
_cell.length_b   1.000
_cell.length_c   1.000
_cell.angle_alpha   90.00
_cell.angle_beta   90.00
_cell.angle_gamma   90.00
#
_symmetry.space_group_name_H-M   'P 1'
#
loop_
_entity.id
_entity.type
_entity.pdbx_description
1 polymer ?
#
loop_
_entity_poly.entity_id
_entity_poly.type
_entity_poly.pdbx_seq_one_letter_code
_entity_poly.pdbx_strand_id
1 'polypeptide(L)'
;MKSREICVWLDERWYDALSRHLKDETVEDKLGDYLDQLINELVPEQEYSRISQELWQEDRQARQELEAARKFAIFRIRESGQDRCLQVERPLEFLDAARLLRSYLRGERGASSFEQMLHQAEEITPEAFEDMVLVRMENTGKVTGAFELDFDKREFSAVNVMDGWQTFAMGDVSKA
;
A
#
# COMPACT_ATOMS: atom_id res chain seq x y z
N MET A 1 -3.90 17.75 12.17
CA MET A 1 -2.67 18.30 12.82
C MET A 1 -2.50 19.77 12.42
N LYS A 2 -2.35 20.69 13.37
CA LYS A 2 -2.04 22.11 13.08
C LYS A 2 -0.55 22.31 13.33
N SER A 3 0.25 22.30 12.28
CA SER A 3 1.67 22.64 12.34
C SER A 3 1.88 24.13 12.04
N ARG A 4 2.94 24.70 12.60
CA ARG A 4 3.42 26.04 12.22
C ARG A 4 4.79 25.89 11.57
N GLU A 5 4.96 26.52 10.43
CA GLU A 5 6.24 26.61 9.78
C GLU A 5 7.05 27.76 10.42
N ILE A 6 8.32 27.46 10.73
CA ILE A 6 9.28 28.44 11.22
C ILE A 6 10.37 28.52 10.17
N CYS A 7 10.52 29.67 9.52
CA CYS A 7 11.56 29.90 8.52
C CYS A 7 12.76 30.59 9.18
N VAL A 8 13.94 29.99 9.04
CA VAL A 8 15.21 30.59 9.45
C VAL A 8 15.97 30.98 8.19
N TRP A 9 16.35 32.27 8.10
CA TRP A 9 17.14 32.79 6.99
C TRP A 9 18.62 32.82 7.39
N LEU A 10 19.44 32.12 6.64
CA LEU A 10 20.88 32.08 6.82
C LEU A 10 21.55 32.55 5.53
N ASP A 11 22.57 33.42 5.64
CA ASP A 11 23.40 33.81 4.51
C ASP A 11 24.12 32.58 3.95
N GLU A 12 24.16 32.43 2.63
CA GLU A 12 24.72 31.28 1.91
C GLU A 12 26.16 30.95 2.37
N ARG A 13 26.95 31.95 2.63
CA ARG A 13 28.35 31.79 3.12
C ARG A 13 28.40 31.10 4.48
N TRP A 14 27.47 31.42 5.36
CA TRP A 14 27.34 30.74 6.67
C TRP A 14 26.82 29.33 6.54
N TYR A 15 25.82 29.11 5.68
CA TYR A 15 25.33 27.77 5.38
C TYR A 15 26.45 26.87 4.86
N ASP A 16 27.21 27.31 3.87
CA ASP A 16 28.37 26.60 3.31
C ASP A 16 29.47 26.33 4.34
N ALA A 17 29.72 27.30 5.22
CA ALA A 17 30.68 27.13 6.29
C ALA A 17 30.24 26.06 7.28
N LEU A 18 29.00 26.10 7.72
CA LEU A 18 28.41 25.09 8.62
C LEU A 18 28.43 23.71 7.99
N SER A 19 27.95 23.57 6.77
CA SER A 19 27.91 22.31 6.03
C SER A 19 29.27 21.64 5.86
N ARG A 20 30.35 22.44 5.73
CA ARG A 20 31.72 21.91 5.68
C ARG A 20 32.25 21.40 7.01
N HIS A 21 31.73 21.89 8.12
CA HIS A 21 32.15 21.50 9.46
C HIS A 21 31.26 20.43 10.11
N LEU A 22 30.07 20.22 9.59
CA LEU A 22 29.18 19.13 9.95
C LEU A 22 29.58 17.90 9.14
N LYS A 23 30.24 16.91 9.76
CA LYS A 23 30.85 15.77 9.05
C LYS A 23 29.83 14.79 8.50
N ASP A 24 28.80 14.46 9.28
CA ASP A 24 27.82 13.40 9.00
C ASP A 24 26.35 13.87 9.18
N GLU A 25 26.14 15.17 9.45
CA GLU A 25 24.82 15.76 9.72
C GLU A 25 24.56 16.94 8.80
N THR A 26 23.31 17.22 8.49
CA THR A 26 22.93 18.42 7.74
C THR A 26 22.73 19.61 8.70
N VAL A 27 22.70 20.83 8.14
CA VAL A 27 22.40 22.04 8.92
C VAL A 27 20.97 21.95 9.49
N GLU A 28 20.05 21.37 8.71
CA GLU A 28 18.66 21.15 9.05
C GLU A 28 18.52 20.19 10.23
N ASP A 29 19.25 19.05 10.21
CA ASP A 29 19.25 18.09 11.30
C ASP A 29 19.72 18.74 12.60
N LYS A 30 20.80 19.54 12.51
CA LYS A 30 21.33 20.25 13.67
C LYS A 30 20.40 21.31 14.24
N LEU A 31 19.65 21.99 13.38
CA LEU A 31 18.58 22.91 13.81
C LEU A 31 17.45 22.16 14.51
N GLY A 32 17.09 20.97 14.02
CA GLY A 32 16.15 20.08 14.66
C GLY A 32 16.57 19.72 16.08
N ASP A 33 17.83 19.27 16.27
CA ASP A 33 18.40 18.96 17.57
C ASP A 33 18.30 20.14 18.56
N TYR A 34 18.60 21.35 18.07
CA TYR A 34 18.49 22.57 18.92
C TYR A 34 17.04 22.87 19.30
N LEU A 35 16.09 22.66 18.40
CA LEU A 35 14.66 22.81 18.72
C LEU A 35 14.22 21.80 19.76
N ASP A 36 14.64 20.56 19.63
CA ASP A 36 14.35 19.51 20.61
C ASP A 36 14.96 19.83 21.99
N GLN A 37 16.18 20.34 22.01
CA GLN A 37 16.82 20.80 23.23
C GLN A 37 16.02 21.95 23.88
N LEU A 38 15.61 22.96 23.12
CA LEU A 38 14.81 24.08 23.61
C LEU A 38 13.46 23.61 24.16
N ILE A 39 12.81 22.67 23.50
CA ILE A 39 11.57 22.08 23.99
C ILE A 39 11.79 21.41 25.35
N ASN A 40 12.85 20.60 25.45
CA ASN A 40 13.18 19.89 26.71
C ASN A 40 13.58 20.85 27.85
N GLU A 41 14.22 21.97 27.54
CA GLU A 41 14.67 22.96 28.54
C GLU A 41 13.55 23.90 29.01
N LEU A 42 12.63 24.28 28.10
CA LEU A 42 11.68 25.35 28.35
C LEU A 42 10.25 24.88 28.59
N VAL A 43 9.89 23.70 28.08
CA VAL A 43 8.54 23.15 28.24
C VAL A 43 8.46 22.33 29.53
N PRO A 44 7.56 22.68 30.48
CA PRO A 44 7.37 21.90 31.68
C PRO A 44 7.04 20.43 31.37
N GLU A 45 7.60 19.49 32.13
CA GLU A 45 7.46 18.05 31.89
C GLU A 45 5.99 17.58 31.75
N GLN A 46 5.10 18.17 32.56
CA GLN A 46 3.67 17.85 32.47
C GLN A 46 3.06 18.28 31.13
N GLU A 47 3.46 19.44 30.61
CA GLU A 47 2.97 19.96 29.33
C GLU A 47 3.58 19.18 28.16
N TYR A 48 4.88 18.88 28.24
CA TYR A 48 5.58 18.01 27.28
C TYR A 48 4.90 16.64 27.17
N SER A 49 4.66 15.98 28.31
CA SER A 49 4.01 14.67 28.35
C SER A 49 2.60 14.71 27.75
N ARG A 50 1.82 15.76 28.03
CA ARG A 50 0.48 15.95 27.48
C ARG A 50 0.53 16.11 25.97
N ILE A 51 1.38 16.99 25.45
CA ILE A 51 1.50 17.26 24.01
C ILE A 51 2.00 16.00 23.29
N SER A 52 3.01 15.32 23.82
CA SER A 52 3.52 14.08 23.24
C SER A 52 2.46 12.98 23.17
N GLN A 53 1.63 12.87 24.19
CA GLN A 53 0.53 11.90 24.20
C GLN A 53 -0.56 12.24 23.18
N GLU A 54 -0.91 13.53 23.05
CA GLU A 54 -1.87 14.01 22.05
C GLU A 54 -1.36 13.72 20.62
N LEU A 55 -0.10 14.06 20.33
CA LEU A 55 0.52 13.81 19.02
C LEU A 55 0.60 12.31 18.69
N TRP A 56 0.95 11.49 19.68
CA TRP A 56 0.97 10.03 19.49
C TRP A 56 -0.43 9.46 19.19
N GLN A 57 -1.48 9.98 19.87
CA GLN A 57 -2.86 9.56 19.61
C GLN A 57 -3.33 9.98 18.21
N GLU A 58 -3.01 11.23 17.79
CA GLU A 58 -3.33 11.73 16.44
C GLU A 58 -2.63 10.90 15.35
N ASP A 59 -1.32 10.59 15.52
CA ASP A 59 -0.56 9.76 14.57
C ASP A 59 -1.14 8.35 14.49
N ARG A 60 -1.46 7.76 15.65
CA ARG A 60 -2.09 6.44 15.70
C ARG A 60 -3.45 6.41 15.00
N GLN A 61 -4.26 7.44 15.22
CA GLN A 61 -5.57 7.55 14.57
C GLN A 61 -5.40 7.73 13.06
N ALA A 62 -4.50 8.61 12.61
CA ALA A 62 -4.21 8.82 11.19
C ALA A 62 -3.73 7.53 10.50
N ARG A 63 -2.87 6.74 11.16
CA ARG A 63 -2.44 5.43 10.65
C ARG A 63 -3.60 4.45 10.55
N GLN A 64 -4.47 4.39 11.56
CA GLN A 64 -5.65 3.52 11.52
C GLN A 64 -6.62 3.91 10.40
N GLU A 65 -6.83 5.21 10.18
CA GLU A 65 -7.66 5.71 9.08
C GLU A 65 -7.04 5.37 7.71
N LEU A 66 -5.71 5.51 7.58
CA LEU A 66 -4.99 5.15 6.36
C LEU A 66 -5.09 3.64 6.08
N GLU A 67 -4.89 2.81 7.10
CA GLU A 67 -5.04 1.35 6.96
C GLU A 67 -6.48 0.93 6.64
N ALA A 68 -7.48 1.59 7.25
CA ALA A 68 -8.89 1.34 6.96
C ALA A 68 -9.26 1.75 5.52
N ALA A 69 -8.59 2.79 4.99
CA ALA A 69 -8.79 3.26 3.61
C ALA A 69 -8.05 2.41 2.56
N ARG A 70 -7.10 1.56 2.94
CA ARG A 70 -6.40 0.67 2.01
C ARG A 70 -7.38 -0.30 1.35
N LYS A 71 -7.37 -0.26 0.03
CA LYS A 71 -8.15 -1.16 -0.81
C LYS A 71 -7.21 -2.05 -1.58
N PHE A 72 -7.52 -3.32 -1.66
CA PHE A 72 -6.69 -4.30 -2.35
C PHE A 72 -7.52 -5.33 -3.10
N ALA A 73 -6.86 -6.07 -3.98
CA ALA A 73 -7.40 -7.25 -4.63
C ALA A 73 -6.53 -8.45 -4.29
N ILE A 74 -7.11 -9.64 -4.34
CA ILE A 74 -6.43 -10.88 -4.06
C ILE A 74 -6.51 -11.84 -5.25
N PHE A 75 -5.44 -12.59 -5.45
CA PHE A 75 -5.32 -13.56 -6.51
C PHE A 75 -4.84 -14.91 -5.96
N ARG A 76 -5.48 -15.98 -6.42
CA ARG A 76 -4.92 -17.32 -6.37
C ARG A 76 -4.49 -17.71 -7.77
N ILE A 77 -3.24 -18.08 -7.95
CA ILE A 77 -2.68 -18.45 -9.25
C ILE A 77 -2.23 -19.89 -9.18
N ARG A 78 -2.80 -20.72 -10.04
CA ARG A 78 -2.38 -22.11 -10.23
C ARG A 78 -1.69 -22.24 -11.58
N GLU A 79 -0.45 -22.70 -11.54
CA GLU A 79 0.37 -22.93 -12.71
C GLU A 79 1.33 -24.09 -12.46
N SER A 80 1.39 -25.06 -13.38
CA SER A 80 2.27 -26.24 -13.29
C SER A 80 2.11 -27.01 -11.98
N GLY A 81 0.88 -27.09 -11.46
CA GLY A 81 0.56 -27.77 -10.20
C GLY A 81 0.99 -27.02 -8.93
N GLN A 82 1.43 -25.79 -9.05
CA GLN A 82 1.76 -24.92 -7.90
C GLN A 82 0.68 -23.87 -7.70
N ASP A 83 0.29 -23.67 -6.45
CA ASP A 83 -0.66 -22.63 -6.03
C ASP A 83 0.10 -21.49 -5.33
N ARG A 84 -0.16 -20.26 -5.77
CA ARG A 84 0.35 -19.04 -5.12
C ARG A 84 -0.82 -18.12 -4.81
N CYS A 85 -0.85 -17.60 -3.59
CA CYS A 85 -1.83 -16.61 -3.18
C CYS A 85 -1.16 -15.26 -3.00
N LEU A 86 -1.72 -14.22 -3.61
CA LEU A 86 -1.11 -12.90 -3.72
C LEU A 86 -2.12 -11.81 -3.33
N GLN A 87 -1.64 -10.80 -2.60
CA GLN A 87 -2.37 -9.57 -2.33
C GLN A 87 -1.75 -8.42 -3.11
N VAL A 88 -2.56 -7.67 -3.81
CA VAL A 88 -2.16 -6.48 -4.59
C VAL A 88 -2.73 -5.24 -3.92
N GLU A 89 -1.90 -4.32 -3.47
CA GLU A 89 -2.30 -3.02 -2.90
C GLU A 89 -2.85 -2.07 -3.98
N ARG A 90 -3.84 -2.55 -4.72
CA ARG A 90 -4.52 -1.80 -5.76
C ARG A 90 -5.98 -2.27 -5.83
N PRO A 91 -6.94 -1.35 -5.86
CA PRO A 91 -8.31 -1.72 -6.14
C PRO A 91 -8.43 -2.26 -7.56
N LEU A 92 -8.97 -3.47 -7.71
CA LEU A 92 -9.24 -4.09 -8.99
C LEU A 92 -10.64 -4.69 -8.95
N GLU A 93 -11.47 -4.30 -9.90
CA GLU A 93 -12.75 -4.93 -10.15
C GLU A 93 -12.61 -5.97 -11.28
N PHE A 94 -13.67 -6.74 -11.50
CA PHE A 94 -13.70 -7.81 -12.50
C PHE A 94 -13.21 -7.36 -13.89
N LEU A 95 -13.70 -6.23 -14.40
CA LEU A 95 -13.35 -5.74 -15.73
C LEU A 95 -11.86 -5.36 -15.85
N ASP A 96 -11.28 -4.81 -14.79
CA ASP A 96 -9.87 -4.45 -14.76
C ASP A 96 -8.98 -5.68 -14.71
N ALA A 97 -9.31 -6.66 -13.87
CA ALA A 97 -8.61 -7.94 -13.81
C ALA A 97 -8.70 -8.70 -15.14
N ALA A 98 -9.89 -8.75 -15.75
CA ALA A 98 -10.10 -9.37 -17.06
C ALA A 98 -9.29 -8.67 -18.17
N ARG A 99 -9.19 -7.33 -18.15
CA ARG A 99 -8.39 -6.56 -19.11
C ARG A 99 -6.89 -6.83 -18.94
N LEU A 100 -6.39 -6.86 -17.71
CA LEU A 100 -5.00 -7.17 -17.40
C LEU A 100 -4.64 -8.60 -17.85
N LEU A 101 -5.49 -9.58 -17.54
CA LEU A 101 -5.31 -10.96 -17.95
C LEU A 101 -5.30 -11.08 -19.49
N ARG A 102 -6.19 -10.36 -20.17
CA ARG A 102 -6.24 -10.34 -21.64
C ARG A 102 -4.95 -9.83 -22.27
N SER A 103 -4.43 -8.70 -21.78
CA SER A 103 -3.15 -8.14 -22.23
C SER A 103 -2.00 -9.12 -22.01
N TYR A 104 -1.99 -9.80 -20.87
CA TYR A 104 -1.01 -10.85 -20.57
C TYR A 104 -1.08 -12.03 -21.56
N LEU A 105 -2.28 -12.57 -21.79
CA LEU A 105 -2.50 -13.70 -22.71
C LEU A 105 -2.14 -13.35 -24.16
N ARG A 106 -2.19 -12.08 -24.55
CA ARG A 106 -1.78 -11.59 -25.88
C ARG A 106 -0.29 -11.28 -25.98
N GLY A 107 0.46 -11.42 -24.88
CA GLY A 107 1.89 -11.10 -24.84
C GLY A 107 2.18 -9.60 -24.96
N GLU A 108 1.20 -8.75 -24.65
CA GLU A 108 1.38 -7.31 -24.63
C GLU A 108 2.29 -6.91 -23.45
N ARG A 109 3.41 -6.25 -23.76
CA ARG A 109 4.39 -5.79 -22.75
C ARG A 109 4.20 -4.31 -22.50
N GLY A 110 4.09 -3.94 -21.22
CA GLY A 110 3.98 -2.52 -20.83
C GLY A 110 4.19 -2.30 -19.32
N ALA A 111 4.42 -1.07 -18.94
CA ALA A 111 4.67 -0.66 -17.53
C ALA A 111 3.50 -0.94 -16.56
N SER A 112 2.32 -1.28 -17.08
CA SER A 112 1.13 -1.68 -16.32
C SER A 112 0.80 -3.15 -16.55
N SER A 113 1.78 -3.98 -16.89
CA SER A 113 1.53 -5.38 -17.22
C SER A 113 1.09 -6.17 -16.00
N PHE A 114 0.33 -7.23 -16.25
CA PHE A 114 -0.07 -8.19 -15.23
C PHE A 114 1.14 -8.77 -14.50
N GLU A 115 2.22 -9.09 -15.21
CA GLU A 115 3.47 -9.57 -14.62
C GLU A 115 4.06 -8.58 -13.62
N GLN A 116 4.13 -7.30 -13.96
CA GLN A 116 4.67 -6.28 -13.06
C GLN A 116 3.82 -6.13 -11.80
N MET A 117 2.50 -6.20 -11.93
CA MET A 117 1.58 -6.18 -10.81
C MET A 117 1.83 -7.37 -9.87
N LEU A 118 1.99 -8.59 -10.44
CA LEU A 118 2.28 -9.80 -9.66
C LEU A 118 3.64 -9.76 -8.98
N HIS A 119 4.65 -9.14 -9.60
CA HIS A 119 5.98 -8.95 -8.98
C HIS A 119 5.96 -7.99 -7.79
N GLN A 120 5.03 -7.07 -7.76
CA GLN A 120 4.85 -6.10 -6.67
C GLN A 120 3.86 -6.59 -5.60
N ALA A 121 3.20 -7.73 -5.85
CA ALA A 121 2.22 -8.30 -4.94
C ALA A 121 2.89 -8.94 -3.73
N GLU A 122 2.23 -8.84 -2.59
CA GLU A 122 2.59 -9.55 -1.37
C GLU A 122 2.11 -11.00 -1.44
N GLU A 123 2.96 -11.96 -1.13
CA GLU A 123 2.57 -13.36 -1.03
C GLU A 123 1.86 -13.61 0.30
N ILE A 124 0.66 -14.18 0.25
CA ILE A 124 -0.17 -14.48 1.42
C ILE A 124 -0.41 -15.98 1.52
N THR A 125 -0.78 -16.45 2.71
CA THR A 125 -1.11 -17.88 2.87
C THR A 125 -2.47 -18.22 2.24
N PRO A 126 -2.70 -19.50 1.88
CA PRO A 126 -4.01 -19.94 1.39
C PRO A 126 -5.15 -19.65 2.38
N GLU A 127 -4.90 -19.79 3.69
CA GLU A 127 -5.88 -19.49 4.73
C GLU A 127 -6.23 -18.00 4.73
N ALA A 128 -5.23 -17.13 4.65
CA ALA A 128 -5.45 -15.68 4.56
C ALA A 128 -6.22 -15.30 3.29
N PHE A 129 -5.97 -16.00 2.16
CA PHE A 129 -6.75 -15.81 0.94
C PHE A 129 -8.24 -16.15 1.15
N GLU A 130 -8.56 -17.29 1.77
CA GLU A 130 -9.96 -17.69 2.05
C GLU A 130 -10.66 -16.70 2.97
N ASP A 131 -9.99 -16.26 4.04
CA ASP A 131 -10.53 -15.23 4.95
C ASP A 131 -10.85 -13.92 4.19
N MET A 132 -9.98 -13.51 3.29
CA MET A 132 -10.20 -12.30 2.46
C MET A 132 -11.30 -12.49 1.42
N VAL A 133 -11.51 -13.70 0.90
CA VAL A 133 -12.69 -14.04 0.06
C VAL A 133 -13.99 -13.81 0.84
N LEU A 134 -14.04 -14.22 2.10
CA LEU A 134 -15.21 -13.94 2.97
C LEU A 134 -15.42 -12.43 3.17
N VAL A 135 -14.35 -11.67 3.43
CA VAL A 135 -14.42 -10.20 3.53
C VAL A 135 -14.92 -9.56 2.22
N ARG A 136 -14.57 -10.12 1.06
CA ARG A 136 -15.11 -9.67 -0.24
C ARG A 136 -16.61 -9.95 -0.35
N MET A 137 -17.05 -11.13 0.08
CA MET A 137 -18.46 -11.51 0.06
C MET A 137 -19.31 -10.65 1.00
N GLU A 138 -18.75 -10.22 2.14
CA GLU A 138 -19.42 -9.29 3.07
C GLU A 138 -19.53 -7.86 2.51
N ASN A 139 -18.88 -7.58 1.37
CA ASN A 139 -18.91 -6.30 0.68
C ASN A 139 -18.50 -5.08 1.54
N THR A 140 -17.50 -5.26 2.38
CA THR A 140 -16.98 -4.21 3.27
C THR A 140 -16.25 -3.09 2.50
N GLY A 141 -15.99 -3.30 1.20
CA GLY A 141 -15.25 -2.38 0.34
C GLY A 141 -13.72 -2.40 0.51
N LYS A 142 -13.20 -3.16 1.46
CA LYS A 142 -11.76 -3.32 1.70
C LYS A 142 -11.11 -4.21 0.64
N VAL A 143 -11.70 -5.39 0.38
CA VAL A 143 -11.31 -6.28 -0.72
C VAL A 143 -12.18 -5.94 -1.93
N THR A 144 -11.60 -5.36 -2.96
CA THR A 144 -12.31 -4.90 -4.17
C THR A 144 -12.48 -5.99 -5.21
N GLY A 145 -11.61 -7.01 -5.20
CA GLY A 145 -11.70 -8.16 -6.09
C GLY A 145 -11.01 -9.38 -5.48
N ALA A 146 -11.60 -10.54 -5.72
CA ALA A 146 -11.02 -11.84 -5.41
C ALA A 146 -11.08 -12.71 -6.68
N PHE A 147 -9.92 -13.19 -7.12
CA PHE A 147 -9.75 -13.84 -8.41
C PHE A 147 -8.96 -15.14 -8.28
N GLU A 148 -9.32 -16.14 -9.08
CA GLU A 148 -8.54 -17.35 -9.28
C GLU A 148 -8.15 -17.48 -10.75
N LEU A 149 -6.90 -17.78 -10.99
CA LEU A 149 -6.29 -17.99 -12.30
C LEU A 149 -5.74 -19.41 -12.35
N ASP A 150 -6.43 -20.32 -13.00
CA ASP A 150 -5.98 -21.70 -13.21
C ASP A 150 -5.44 -21.81 -14.64
N PHE A 151 -4.12 -21.64 -14.81
CA PHE A 151 -3.46 -21.76 -16.11
C PHE A 151 -3.42 -23.21 -16.60
N ASP A 152 -3.47 -24.18 -15.71
CA ASP A 152 -3.46 -25.59 -16.05
C ASP A 152 -4.80 -25.99 -16.68
N LYS A 153 -5.92 -25.46 -16.18
CA LYS A 153 -7.26 -25.65 -16.75
C LYS A 153 -7.68 -24.58 -17.74
N ARG A 154 -6.93 -23.48 -17.85
CA ARG A 154 -7.28 -22.28 -18.62
C ARG A 154 -8.58 -21.62 -18.17
N GLU A 155 -8.77 -21.52 -16.87
CA GLU A 155 -9.94 -20.93 -16.22
C GLU A 155 -9.57 -19.65 -15.47
N PHE A 156 -10.46 -18.67 -15.54
CA PHE A 156 -10.44 -17.44 -14.74
C PHE A 156 -11.71 -17.37 -13.91
N SER A 157 -11.59 -17.30 -12.61
CA SER A 157 -12.73 -17.18 -11.70
C SER A 157 -12.66 -15.87 -10.93
N ALA A 158 -13.82 -15.31 -10.65
CA ALA A 158 -13.95 -14.09 -9.85
C ALA A 158 -15.13 -14.22 -8.88
N VAL A 159 -15.00 -13.63 -7.69
CA VAL A 159 -16.08 -13.55 -6.71
C VAL A 159 -17.02 -12.41 -7.06
N ASN A 160 -18.26 -12.77 -7.37
CA ASN A 160 -19.40 -11.86 -7.39
C ASN A 160 -20.06 -11.84 -6.01
N VAL A 161 -20.29 -10.65 -5.46
CA VAL A 161 -20.88 -10.49 -4.11
C VAL A 161 -22.27 -11.13 -3.97
N MET A 162 -23.03 -11.17 -5.07
CA MET A 162 -24.41 -11.71 -5.08
C MET A 162 -24.44 -13.21 -5.35
N ASP A 163 -23.57 -13.69 -6.26
CA ASP A 163 -23.67 -15.03 -6.84
C ASP A 163 -22.52 -15.97 -6.43
N GLY A 164 -21.55 -15.46 -5.65
CA GLY A 164 -20.34 -16.21 -5.29
C GLY A 164 -19.33 -16.33 -6.43
N TRP A 165 -18.63 -17.45 -6.51
CA TRP A 165 -17.62 -17.69 -7.55
C TRP A 165 -18.25 -17.88 -8.93
N GLN A 166 -17.78 -17.12 -9.90
CA GLN A 166 -18.14 -17.26 -11.32
C GLN A 166 -16.89 -17.60 -12.12
N THR A 167 -16.94 -18.66 -12.92
CA THR A 167 -15.80 -19.18 -13.70
C THR A 167 -16.01 -18.95 -15.18
N PHE A 168 -14.97 -18.49 -15.86
CA PHE A 168 -14.91 -18.18 -17.27
C PHE A 168 -13.74 -18.90 -17.92
N ALA A 169 -13.87 -19.37 -19.14
CA ALA A 169 -12.73 -19.85 -19.91
C ALA A 169 -11.80 -18.66 -20.25
N MET A 170 -10.48 -18.80 -20.07
CA MET A 170 -9.51 -17.73 -20.41
C MET A 170 -9.60 -17.33 -21.90
N GLY A 171 -9.96 -18.28 -22.79
CA GLY A 171 -10.20 -18.00 -24.19
C GLY A 171 -11.33 -17.02 -24.46
N ASP A 172 -12.36 -16.99 -23.64
CA ASP A 172 -13.49 -16.06 -23.77
C ASP A 172 -13.15 -14.69 -23.21
N VAL A 173 -12.40 -14.62 -22.09
CA VAL A 173 -11.86 -13.37 -21.56
C VAL A 173 -10.94 -12.67 -22.58
N SER A 174 -10.23 -13.42 -23.41
CA SER A 174 -9.35 -12.87 -24.45
C SER A 174 -10.09 -12.28 -25.66
N LYS A 175 -11.38 -12.63 -25.87
CA LYS A 175 -12.21 -12.18 -26.99
C LYS A 175 -13.10 -10.99 -26.65
N ALA A 176 -13.52 -10.87 -25.40
CA ALA A 176 -14.36 -9.77 -24.89
C ALA A 176 -13.54 -8.49 -24.72
#